data_b3738eb278b9c3db92b9f9dd8bbca512
#
_entry.id   b3738eb278b9c3db92b9f9dd8bbca512
#
_cell.length_a   1.000
_cell.length_b   1.000
_cell.length_c   1.000
_cell.angle_alpha   90.00
_cell.angle_beta   90.00
_cell.angle_gamma   90.00
#
_symmetry.space_group_name_H-M   'P 1'
#
loop_
_entity.id
_entity.type
_entity.pdbx_description
1 polymer ?
#
loop_
_entity_poly.entity_id
_entity_poly.type
_entity_poly.pdbx_seq_one_letter_code
_entity_poly.pdbx_strand_id
1 'polypeptide(L)'
;MRKILLTGGAGFIGSHTCVELCNAGYDPIIVDNYINSSPESIRRIEQIVGRPVPHYEADVADKAALDRIFTENDIGCVIHFAGLKAVGESVSQPLRYYRNNLDTTLTLCETMQAHGVKSIVFSSSATVYGNQPVVPYREDMPSVGCTNPYGWTKFMIEKILEGQTVADPSWSVVLLRYFNPIGAHSSGLIGEDPSGIPNNLMPFIAKVAVGKLPKLSVFGNDYPTPDGTGVRDYIHVVDLAKGHVKACEYAVSHAGSEIINLGTGHGYSVLDLVNTFIRVNGVPVPYEFAPRRAGDIAENYADPSKAKELLGWEAERNLEDMCRDTYRFQQQNPDGYRTAE
;
A
#
# COMPACT_ATOMS: atom_id res chain seq x y z
N MET A 1 -1.67 -20.87 16.36
CA MET A 1 -1.23 -19.45 16.26
C MET A 1 -2.49 -18.63 16.07
N ARG A 2 -2.62 -17.46 16.72
CA ARG A 2 -3.78 -16.59 16.54
C ARG A 2 -3.85 -16.08 15.10
N LYS A 3 -5.06 -15.84 14.60
CA LYS A 3 -5.31 -15.39 13.23
C LYS A 3 -4.90 -13.92 13.05
N ILE A 4 -4.63 -13.51 11.82
CA ILE A 4 -4.29 -12.13 11.46
C ILE A 4 -5.43 -11.55 10.62
N LEU A 5 -6.05 -10.46 11.08
CA LEU A 5 -7.10 -9.79 10.35
C LEU A 5 -6.50 -8.76 9.38
N LEU A 6 -6.87 -8.85 8.11
CA LEU A 6 -6.52 -7.90 7.05
C LEU A 6 -7.73 -7.06 6.69
N THR A 7 -7.78 -5.81 7.12
CA THR A 7 -8.82 -4.88 6.66
C THR A 7 -8.40 -4.28 5.31
N GLY A 8 -9.29 -4.27 4.33
CA GLY A 8 -8.93 -3.90 2.96
C GLY A 8 -8.06 -4.96 2.28
N GLY A 9 -8.20 -6.23 2.72
CA GLY A 9 -7.34 -7.33 2.30
C GLY A 9 -7.55 -7.81 0.86
N ALA A 10 -8.64 -7.42 0.20
CA ALA A 10 -8.89 -7.69 -1.22
C ALA A 10 -8.25 -6.67 -2.16
N GLY A 11 -7.70 -5.56 -1.62
CA GLY A 11 -7.00 -4.52 -2.38
C GLY A 11 -5.62 -4.94 -2.86
N PHE A 12 -4.95 -4.07 -3.62
CA PHE A 12 -3.64 -4.35 -4.22
C PHE A 12 -2.59 -4.83 -3.20
N ILE A 13 -2.30 -4.05 -2.16
CA ILE A 13 -1.28 -4.43 -1.17
C ILE A 13 -1.80 -5.55 -0.26
N GLY A 14 -3.08 -5.48 0.14
CA GLY A 14 -3.71 -6.47 1.02
C GLY A 14 -3.71 -7.88 0.44
N SER A 15 -4.03 -8.03 -0.84
CA SER A 15 -4.04 -9.34 -1.52
C SER A 15 -2.65 -10.00 -1.55
N HIS A 16 -1.60 -9.23 -1.86
CA HIS A 16 -0.21 -9.71 -1.83
C HIS A 16 0.23 -10.04 -0.40
N THR A 17 -0.16 -9.22 0.59
CA THR A 17 0.14 -9.48 2.01
C THR A 17 -0.56 -10.75 2.49
N CYS A 18 -1.78 -11.00 2.05
CA CYS A 18 -2.50 -12.25 2.35
C CYS A 18 -1.73 -13.48 1.84
N VAL A 19 -1.23 -13.42 0.60
CA VAL A 19 -0.41 -14.50 0.02
C VAL A 19 0.87 -14.71 0.84
N GLU A 20 1.60 -13.64 1.16
CA GLU A 20 2.85 -13.75 1.90
C GLU A 20 2.65 -14.21 3.36
N LEU A 21 1.54 -13.85 4.00
CA LEU A 21 1.17 -14.42 5.30
C LEU A 21 0.91 -15.93 5.22
N CYS A 22 0.16 -16.38 4.20
CA CYS A 22 -0.07 -17.80 3.97
C CYS A 22 1.24 -18.55 3.73
N ASN A 23 2.15 -17.99 2.91
CA ASN A 23 3.48 -18.56 2.63
C ASN A 23 4.34 -18.64 3.89
N ALA A 24 4.19 -17.70 4.82
CA ALA A 24 4.87 -17.70 6.12
C ALA A 24 4.20 -18.62 7.17
N GLY A 25 3.10 -19.31 6.81
CA GLY A 25 2.42 -20.26 7.69
C GLY A 25 1.40 -19.63 8.64
N TYR A 26 0.98 -18.40 8.38
CA TYR A 26 -0.09 -17.74 9.13
C TYR A 26 -1.47 -18.02 8.54
N ASP A 27 -2.51 -17.74 9.33
CA ASP A 27 -3.91 -17.84 8.95
C ASP A 27 -4.55 -16.45 8.84
N PRO A 28 -4.45 -15.77 7.66
CA PRO A 28 -5.10 -14.50 7.46
C PRO A 28 -6.62 -14.63 7.32
N ILE A 29 -7.32 -13.58 7.75
CA ILE A 29 -8.74 -13.35 7.51
C ILE A 29 -8.88 -12.02 6.80
N ILE A 30 -9.67 -11.94 5.74
CA ILE A 30 -9.90 -10.70 5.00
C ILE A 30 -11.25 -10.10 5.41
N VAL A 31 -11.28 -8.78 5.63
CA VAL A 31 -12.51 -7.98 5.62
C VAL A 31 -12.37 -6.85 4.62
N ASP A 32 -13.33 -6.75 3.69
CA ASP A 32 -13.31 -5.76 2.62
C ASP A 32 -14.75 -5.43 2.18
N ASN A 33 -15.04 -4.18 1.83
CA ASN A 33 -16.36 -3.77 1.32
C ASN A 33 -16.41 -3.66 -0.21
N TYR A 34 -15.33 -4.02 -0.87
CA TYR A 34 -15.12 -4.02 -2.32
C TYR A 34 -15.38 -2.68 -3.04
N ILE A 35 -15.40 -1.57 -2.32
CA ILE A 35 -15.58 -0.25 -2.94
C ILE A 35 -14.46 0.10 -3.94
N ASN A 36 -13.26 -0.46 -3.74
CA ASN A 36 -12.03 -0.16 -4.48
C ASN A 36 -11.21 -1.41 -4.82
N SER A 37 -11.82 -2.59 -4.66
CA SER A 37 -11.24 -3.91 -4.84
C SER A 37 -12.26 -4.83 -5.53
N SER A 38 -11.97 -6.12 -5.62
CA SER A 38 -12.85 -7.10 -6.24
C SER A 38 -12.85 -8.41 -5.46
N PRO A 39 -14.00 -9.07 -5.28
CA PRO A 39 -14.06 -10.44 -4.74
C PRO A 39 -13.22 -11.43 -5.55
N GLU A 40 -13.03 -11.17 -6.86
CA GLU A 40 -12.17 -11.98 -7.72
C GLU A 40 -10.71 -12.06 -7.21
N SER A 41 -10.22 -11.02 -6.53
CA SER A 41 -8.87 -11.05 -5.95
C SER A 41 -8.74 -12.16 -4.90
N ILE A 42 -9.78 -12.41 -4.11
CA ILE A 42 -9.80 -13.48 -3.10
C ILE A 42 -9.74 -14.84 -3.76
N ARG A 43 -10.58 -15.09 -4.77
CA ARG A 43 -10.54 -16.35 -5.54
C ARG A 43 -9.15 -16.62 -6.11
N ARG A 44 -8.46 -15.58 -6.58
CA ARG A 44 -7.10 -15.70 -7.12
C ARG A 44 -6.04 -15.89 -6.03
N ILE A 45 -6.21 -15.26 -4.86
CA ILE A 45 -5.39 -15.57 -3.68
C ILE A 45 -5.50 -17.07 -3.35
N GLU A 46 -6.72 -17.59 -3.22
CA GLU A 46 -6.96 -19.01 -2.91
C GLU A 46 -6.32 -19.95 -3.95
N GLN A 47 -6.38 -19.57 -5.22
CA GLN A 47 -5.71 -20.30 -6.30
C GLN A 47 -4.18 -20.30 -6.13
N ILE A 48 -3.57 -19.17 -5.71
CA ILE A 48 -2.13 -19.07 -5.49
C ILE A 48 -1.69 -19.90 -4.28
N VAL A 49 -2.42 -19.78 -3.16
CA VAL A 49 -2.04 -20.42 -1.89
C VAL A 49 -2.52 -21.86 -1.77
N GLY A 50 -3.38 -22.32 -2.68
CA GLY A 50 -3.89 -23.70 -2.75
C GLY A 50 -4.85 -24.08 -1.61
N ARG A 51 -5.43 -23.09 -0.90
CA ARG A 51 -6.38 -23.31 0.20
C ARG A 51 -7.39 -22.18 0.30
N PRO A 52 -8.58 -22.40 0.88
CA PRO A 52 -9.53 -21.34 1.18
C PRO A 52 -8.95 -20.30 2.13
N VAL A 53 -9.34 -19.04 1.93
CA VAL A 53 -9.02 -17.89 2.80
C VAL A 53 -10.31 -17.33 3.38
N PRO A 54 -10.52 -17.41 4.70
CA PRO A 54 -11.69 -16.82 5.33
C PRO A 54 -11.81 -15.32 5.02
N HIS A 55 -13.01 -14.91 4.59
CA HIS A 55 -13.26 -13.51 4.26
C HIS A 55 -14.68 -13.09 4.60
N TYR A 56 -14.84 -11.78 4.84
CA TYR A 56 -16.10 -11.14 5.15
C TYR A 56 -16.29 -9.92 4.24
N GLU A 57 -17.44 -9.84 3.58
CA GLU A 57 -17.88 -8.62 2.91
C GLU A 57 -18.52 -7.70 3.94
N ALA A 58 -17.76 -6.68 4.38
CA ALA A 58 -18.24 -5.75 5.39
C ALA A 58 -17.44 -4.44 5.33
N ASP A 59 -18.08 -3.34 5.73
CA ASP A 59 -17.41 -2.07 5.99
C ASP A 59 -16.74 -2.11 7.36
N VAL A 60 -15.48 -1.73 7.45
CA VAL A 60 -14.72 -1.67 8.72
C VAL A 60 -15.26 -0.57 9.65
N ALA A 61 -16.01 0.39 9.14
CA ALA A 61 -16.74 1.36 9.94
C ALA A 61 -18.05 0.79 10.55
N ASP A 62 -18.49 -0.41 10.13
CA ASP A 62 -19.63 -1.12 10.74
C ASP A 62 -19.16 -1.88 11.98
N LYS A 63 -19.40 -1.26 13.16
CA LYS A 63 -19.03 -1.84 14.45
C LYS A 63 -19.66 -3.22 14.70
N ALA A 64 -20.91 -3.41 14.31
CA ALA A 64 -21.61 -4.69 14.56
C ALA A 64 -21.02 -5.82 13.70
N ALA A 65 -20.64 -5.52 12.46
CA ALA A 65 -19.95 -6.47 11.60
C ALA A 65 -18.56 -6.83 12.17
N LEU A 66 -17.79 -5.84 12.63
CA LEU A 66 -16.49 -6.09 13.25
C LEU A 66 -16.62 -6.90 14.54
N ASP A 67 -17.52 -6.54 15.46
CA ASP A 67 -17.74 -7.28 16.71
C ASP A 67 -18.05 -8.77 16.44
N ARG A 68 -18.85 -9.06 15.42
CA ARG A 68 -19.10 -10.45 14.97
C ARG A 68 -17.82 -11.12 14.50
N ILE A 69 -17.03 -10.47 13.62
CA ILE A 69 -15.79 -11.03 13.07
C ILE A 69 -14.81 -11.35 14.20
N PHE A 70 -14.63 -10.46 15.16
CA PHE A 70 -13.74 -10.68 16.30
C PHE A 70 -14.27 -11.75 17.26
N THR A 71 -15.58 -11.90 17.40
CA THR A 71 -16.20 -12.97 18.22
C THR A 71 -16.01 -14.34 17.58
N GLU A 72 -16.16 -14.45 16.26
CA GLU A 72 -16.05 -15.72 15.52
C GLU A 72 -14.60 -16.18 15.32
N ASN A 73 -13.61 -15.32 15.58
CA ASN A 73 -12.21 -15.58 15.25
C ASN A 73 -11.26 -15.19 16.39
N ASP A 74 -10.30 -16.09 16.70
CA ASP A 74 -9.21 -15.80 17.64
C ASP A 74 -8.14 -14.92 16.95
N ILE A 75 -8.42 -13.60 16.86
CA ILE A 75 -7.53 -12.63 16.21
C ILE A 75 -6.43 -12.22 17.19
N GLY A 76 -5.18 -12.25 16.73
CA GLY A 76 -4.01 -11.85 17.53
C GLY A 76 -3.34 -10.58 17.04
N CYS A 77 -3.51 -10.24 15.77
CA CYS A 77 -2.95 -9.03 15.16
C CYS A 77 -3.87 -8.53 14.05
N VAL A 78 -3.87 -7.22 13.82
CA VAL A 78 -4.57 -6.59 12.70
C VAL A 78 -3.57 -5.92 11.79
N ILE A 79 -3.71 -6.09 10.47
CA ILE A 79 -3.04 -5.25 9.47
C ILE A 79 -4.11 -4.39 8.81
N HIS A 80 -3.99 -3.08 8.99
CA HIS A 80 -5.02 -2.14 8.60
C HIS A 80 -4.69 -1.43 7.29
N PHE A 81 -5.26 -1.93 6.17
CA PHE A 81 -5.16 -1.32 4.84
C PHE A 81 -6.39 -0.51 4.47
N ALA A 82 -7.56 -0.82 5.04
CA ALA A 82 -8.82 -0.20 4.65
C ALA A 82 -8.75 1.33 4.72
N GLY A 83 -9.15 1.98 3.63
CA GLY A 83 -9.17 3.43 3.52
C GLY A 83 -9.09 3.90 2.07
N LEU A 84 -9.63 5.07 1.81
CA LEU A 84 -9.54 5.75 0.52
C LEU A 84 -8.11 6.25 0.31
N LYS A 85 -7.53 6.06 -0.89
CA LYS A 85 -6.09 6.28 -1.16
C LYS A 85 -5.77 7.25 -2.30
N ALA A 86 -6.76 7.71 -3.06
CA ALA A 86 -6.52 8.53 -4.25
C ALA A 86 -6.26 10.01 -3.88
N VAL A 87 -5.00 10.44 -4.00
CA VAL A 87 -4.56 11.80 -3.64
C VAL A 87 -5.40 12.86 -4.34
N GLY A 88 -5.57 12.77 -5.66
CA GLY A 88 -6.35 13.75 -6.43
C GLY A 88 -7.83 13.81 -6.03
N GLU A 89 -8.47 12.65 -5.79
CA GLU A 89 -9.84 12.60 -5.30
C GLU A 89 -9.96 13.22 -3.90
N SER A 90 -8.96 13.04 -3.04
CA SER A 90 -8.99 13.60 -1.69
C SER A 90 -9.08 15.13 -1.70
N VAL A 91 -8.46 15.79 -2.69
CA VAL A 91 -8.53 17.24 -2.84
C VAL A 91 -9.94 17.69 -3.25
N SER A 92 -10.61 16.96 -4.12
CA SER A 92 -11.97 17.30 -4.57
C SER A 92 -13.07 16.84 -3.58
N GLN A 93 -12.80 15.84 -2.75
CA GLN A 93 -13.76 15.27 -1.79
C GLN A 93 -13.16 15.13 -0.37
N PRO A 94 -12.64 16.20 0.25
CA PRO A 94 -11.88 16.10 1.50
C PRO A 94 -12.69 15.50 2.66
N LEU A 95 -13.94 15.91 2.84
CA LEU A 95 -14.78 15.42 3.94
C LEU A 95 -15.06 13.92 3.84
N ARG A 96 -15.21 13.38 2.62
CA ARG A 96 -15.35 11.94 2.39
C ARG A 96 -14.11 11.18 2.86
N TYR A 97 -12.92 11.71 2.56
CA TYR A 97 -11.65 11.11 2.97
C TYR A 97 -11.45 11.15 4.48
N TYR A 98 -11.68 12.29 5.12
CA TYR A 98 -11.59 12.38 6.59
C TYR A 98 -12.58 11.44 7.26
N ARG A 99 -13.86 11.49 6.87
CA ARG A 99 -14.89 10.64 7.45
C ARG A 99 -14.55 9.17 7.28
N ASN A 100 -14.31 8.72 6.04
CA ASN A 100 -14.05 7.32 5.77
C ASN A 100 -12.81 6.81 6.51
N ASN A 101 -11.67 7.48 6.37
CA ASN A 101 -10.41 6.94 6.86
C ASN A 101 -10.31 7.01 8.41
N LEU A 102 -10.83 8.08 9.02
CA LEU A 102 -10.79 8.21 10.48
C LEU A 102 -11.84 7.33 11.16
N ASP A 103 -13.10 7.34 10.72
CA ASP A 103 -14.17 6.53 11.32
C ASP A 103 -13.83 5.02 11.24
N THR A 104 -13.30 4.56 10.10
CA THR A 104 -12.82 3.19 9.92
C THR A 104 -11.78 2.80 10.97
N THR A 105 -10.78 3.66 11.19
CA THR A 105 -9.72 3.40 12.17
C THR A 105 -10.23 3.46 13.60
N LEU A 106 -11.06 4.45 13.93
CA LEU A 106 -11.64 4.61 15.28
C LEU A 106 -12.49 3.40 15.65
N THR A 107 -13.40 2.99 14.76
CA THR A 107 -14.27 1.81 14.96
C THR A 107 -13.44 0.54 15.12
N LEU A 108 -12.38 0.38 14.32
CA LEU A 108 -11.48 -0.75 14.45
C LEU A 108 -10.77 -0.78 15.81
N CYS A 109 -10.21 0.34 16.26
CA CYS A 109 -9.52 0.43 17.55
C CYS A 109 -10.45 0.16 18.73
N GLU A 110 -11.68 0.71 18.72
CA GLU A 110 -12.69 0.44 19.73
C GLU A 110 -13.05 -1.05 19.80
N THR A 111 -13.21 -1.70 18.63
CA THR A 111 -13.51 -3.14 18.57
C THR A 111 -12.31 -3.96 19.04
N MET A 112 -11.11 -3.66 18.60
CA MET A 112 -9.87 -4.30 19.06
C MET A 112 -9.75 -4.23 20.59
N GLN A 113 -10.00 -3.05 21.18
CA GLN A 113 -9.94 -2.85 22.62
C GLN A 113 -11.00 -3.69 23.34
N ALA A 114 -12.24 -3.72 22.84
CA ALA A 114 -13.33 -4.51 23.42
C ALA A 114 -13.04 -6.02 23.43
N HIS A 115 -12.32 -6.52 22.42
CA HIS A 115 -11.95 -7.92 22.28
C HIS A 115 -10.53 -8.26 22.81
N GLY A 116 -9.83 -7.29 23.43
CA GLY A 116 -8.50 -7.50 24.02
C GLY A 116 -7.39 -7.73 22.99
N VAL A 117 -7.61 -7.35 21.73
CA VAL A 117 -6.59 -7.38 20.65
C VAL A 117 -5.86 -6.05 20.64
N LYS A 118 -4.54 -6.06 20.80
CA LYS A 118 -3.75 -4.83 21.01
C LYS A 118 -2.58 -4.68 20.05
N SER A 119 -2.42 -5.58 19.10
CA SER A 119 -1.35 -5.52 18.09
C SER A 119 -1.91 -5.09 16.74
N ILE A 120 -1.40 -3.97 16.22
CA ILE A 120 -1.81 -3.41 14.93
C ILE A 120 -0.62 -2.96 14.10
N VAL A 121 -0.65 -3.31 12.82
CA VAL A 121 0.23 -2.77 11.77
C VAL A 121 -0.60 -1.86 10.89
N PHE A 122 -0.24 -0.60 10.79
CA PHE A 122 -0.97 0.39 10.01
C PHE A 122 -0.27 0.74 8.71
N SER A 123 -1.04 0.70 7.64
CA SER A 123 -0.69 1.18 6.30
C SER A 123 -0.60 2.71 6.27
N SER A 124 0.54 3.26 6.71
CA SER A 124 0.82 4.69 6.57
C SER A 124 1.44 4.99 5.20
N SER A 125 1.97 6.19 5.01
CA SER A 125 2.46 6.65 3.71
C SER A 125 3.59 7.67 3.88
N ALA A 126 4.55 7.67 2.96
CA ALA A 126 5.56 8.73 2.88
C ALA A 126 4.97 10.14 2.66
N THR A 127 3.69 10.24 2.25
CA THR A 127 3.00 11.54 2.13
C THR A 127 2.91 12.31 3.45
N VAL A 128 3.04 11.63 4.60
CA VAL A 128 3.03 12.28 5.93
C VAL A 128 4.26 13.17 6.16
N TYR A 129 5.36 12.91 5.46
CA TYR A 129 6.55 13.75 5.53
C TYR A 129 6.35 15.11 4.85
N GLY A 130 5.40 15.22 3.91
CA GLY A 130 5.27 16.41 3.09
C GLY A 130 6.48 16.64 2.18
N ASN A 131 6.83 17.89 1.97
CA ASN A 131 8.00 18.27 1.17
C ASN A 131 9.21 18.51 2.09
N GLN A 132 10.05 17.49 2.26
CA GLN A 132 11.30 17.62 3.00
C GLN A 132 12.40 18.21 2.13
N PRO A 133 13.31 19.02 2.70
CA PRO A 133 14.37 19.68 1.95
C PRO A 133 15.53 18.74 1.57
N VAL A 134 15.61 17.57 2.17
CA VAL A 134 16.68 16.60 1.97
C VAL A 134 16.13 15.18 1.83
N VAL A 135 16.83 14.36 1.07
CA VAL A 135 16.62 12.92 0.90
C VAL A 135 17.90 12.19 1.33
N PRO A 136 17.86 10.90 1.72
CA PRO A 136 16.69 10.05 1.89
C PRO A 136 15.80 10.45 3.09
N TYR A 137 14.51 10.11 3.05
CA TYR A 137 13.59 10.37 4.15
C TYR A 137 13.77 9.37 5.28
N ARG A 138 13.91 9.88 6.51
CA ARG A 138 14.09 9.09 7.73
C ARG A 138 12.90 9.30 8.68
N GLU A 139 12.68 8.33 9.55
CA GLU A 139 11.55 8.31 10.48
C GLU A 139 11.60 9.41 11.54
N ASP A 140 12.79 9.93 11.84
CA ASP A 140 13.02 11.06 12.77
C ASP A 140 12.73 12.44 12.15
N MET A 141 12.48 12.50 10.84
CA MET A 141 12.13 13.74 10.17
C MET A 141 10.72 14.23 10.55
N PRO A 142 10.50 15.56 10.58
CA PRO A 142 9.18 16.10 10.86
C PRO A 142 8.11 15.58 9.89
N SER A 143 6.97 15.17 10.42
CA SER A 143 5.80 14.75 9.64
C SER A 143 4.69 15.81 9.70
N VAL A 144 5.05 17.06 9.51
CA VAL A 144 4.15 18.21 9.53
C VAL A 144 4.22 18.91 8.18
N GLY A 145 3.23 18.78 7.36
CA GLY A 145 3.24 19.46 6.05
C GLY A 145 2.62 18.65 4.94
N CYS A 146 1.68 17.79 5.31
CA CYS A 146 0.88 17.08 4.31
C CYS A 146 0.27 18.05 3.31
N THR A 147 0.44 17.78 2.04
CA THR A 147 0.00 18.69 0.96
C THR A 147 -1.42 18.40 0.46
N ASN A 148 -2.07 17.36 0.98
CA ASN A 148 -3.40 16.93 0.55
C ASN A 148 -4.16 16.22 1.68
N PRO A 149 -5.51 16.14 1.61
CA PRO A 149 -6.35 15.51 2.63
C PRO A 149 -6.04 14.04 2.88
N TYR A 150 -5.67 13.25 1.86
CA TYR A 150 -5.24 11.86 2.06
C TYR A 150 -4.02 11.78 2.99
N GLY A 151 -2.98 12.57 2.75
CA GLY A 151 -1.80 12.62 3.62
C GLY A 151 -2.17 13.02 5.05
N TRP A 152 -3.06 14.00 5.21
CA TRP A 152 -3.56 14.40 6.53
C TRP A 152 -4.31 13.28 7.24
N THR A 153 -5.13 12.46 6.54
CA THR A 153 -5.79 11.32 7.19
C THR A 153 -4.77 10.30 7.70
N LYS A 154 -3.72 10.01 6.92
CA LYS A 154 -2.65 9.10 7.37
C LYS A 154 -1.91 9.63 8.58
N PHE A 155 -1.53 10.91 8.57
CA PHE A 155 -0.89 11.56 9.71
C PHE A 155 -1.77 11.56 10.97
N MET A 156 -3.06 11.92 10.84
CA MET A 156 -3.99 11.90 11.98
C MET A 156 -4.16 10.50 12.56
N ILE A 157 -4.23 9.47 11.71
CA ILE A 157 -4.31 8.07 12.17
C ILE A 157 -3.04 7.66 12.91
N GLU A 158 -1.85 8.05 12.43
CA GLU A 158 -0.61 7.82 13.20
C GLU A 158 -0.74 8.40 14.62
N LYS A 159 -1.23 9.64 14.75
CA LYS A 159 -1.41 10.28 16.07
C LYS A 159 -2.49 9.63 16.94
N ILE A 160 -3.56 9.13 16.34
CA ILE A 160 -4.60 8.35 17.05
C ILE A 160 -3.99 7.06 17.61
N LEU A 161 -3.24 6.32 16.79
CA LEU A 161 -2.63 5.06 17.18
C LEU A 161 -1.50 5.24 18.21
N GLU A 162 -0.66 6.27 18.06
CA GLU A 162 0.31 6.66 19.09
C GLU A 162 -0.40 7.01 20.41
N GLY A 163 -1.51 7.73 20.35
CA GLY A 163 -2.33 8.04 21.53
C GLY A 163 -2.85 6.79 22.26
N GLN A 164 -3.16 5.71 21.54
CA GLN A 164 -3.55 4.44 22.15
C GLN A 164 -2.43 3.81 22.97
N THR A 165 -1.17 3.88 22.51
CA THR A 165 -0.03 3.35 23.27
C THR A 165 0.30 4.18 24.51
N VAL A 166 -0.04 5.48 24.51
CA VAL A 166 0.07 6.35 25.68
C VAL A 166 -1.01 6.02 26.71
N ALA A 167 -2.26 5.82 26.25
CA ALA A 167 -3.40 5.49 27.11
C ALA A 167 -3.30 4.07 27.72
N ASP A 168 -2.80 3.13 26.94
CA ASP A 168 -2.57 1.74 27.35
C ASP A 168 -1.23 1.24 26.77
N PRO A 169 -0.15 1.23 27.59
CA PRO A 169 1.19 0.82 27.16
C PRO A 169 1.30 -0.65 26.73
N SER A 170 0.27 -1.45 26.88
CA SER A 170 0.25 -2.84 26.35
C SER A 170 -0.13 -2.92 24.88
N TRP A 171 -0.52 -1.81 24.24
CA TRP A 171 -0.69 -1.78 22.80
C TRP A 171 0.65 -1.85 22.08
N SER A 172 0.64 -2.53 20.95
CA SER A 172 1.74 -2.58 20.00
C SER A 172 1.26 -2.02 18.66
N VAL A 173 1.87 -0.94 18.24
CA VAL A 173 1.52 -0.20 17.02
C VAL A 173 2.74 -0.11 16.12
N VAL A 174 2.66 -0.65 14.90
CA VAL A 174 3.68 -0.48 13.87
C VAL A 174 3.12 0.36 12.74
N LEU A 175 3.70 1.54 12.53
CA LEU A 175 3.30 2.51 11.52
C LEU A 175 4.24 2.38 10.31
N LEU A 176 3.79 1.73 9.25
CA LEU A 176 4.60 1.50 8.06
C LEU A 176 4.41 2.63 7.05
N ARG A 177 5.42 3.46 6.86
CA ARG A 177 5.44 4.52 5.85
C ARG A 177 6.04 3.99 4.56
N TYR A 178 5.19 3.63 3.60
CA TYR A 178 5.69 3.18 2.30
C TYR A 178 5.69 4.28 1.26
N PHE A 179 6.55 4.06 0.26
CA PHE A 179 6.75 4.98 -0.86
C PHE A 179 5.84 4.58 -2.02
N ASN A 180 6.35 4.12 -3.14
CA ASN A 180 5.54 3.87 -4.33
C ASN A 180 5.47 2.36 -4.65
N PRO A 181 4.50 1.60 -4.11
CA PRO A 181 4.39 0.19 -4.43
C PRO A 181 3.94 0.00 -5.89
N ILE A 182 4.69 -0.85 -6.60
CA ILE A 182 4.44 -1.28 -7.97
C ILE A 182 4.77 -2.76 -8.12
N GLY A 183 4.58 -3.33 -9.32
CA GLY A 183 4.77 -4.75 -9.54
C GLY A 183 3.46 -5.53 -9.41
N ALA A 184 3.58 -6.84 -9.44
CA ALA A 184 2.49 -7.78 -9.28
C ALA A 184 3.03 -9.11 -8.78
N HIS A 185 2.16 -10.05 -8.41
CA HIS A 185 2.58 -11.41 -8.08
C HIS A 185 3.13 -12.11 -9.34
N SER A 186 4.18 -12.91 -9.18
CA SER A 186 4.88 -13.58 -10.29
C SER A 186 4.00 -14.53 -11.11
N SER A 187 2.87 -14.99 -10.55
CA SER A 187 1.88 -15.78 -11.30
C SER A 187 1.10 -14.96 -12.35
N GLY A 188 1.06 -13.62 -12.23
CA GLY A 188 0.20 -12.75 -13.03
C GLY A 188 -1.28 -12.82 -12.65
N LEU A 189 -1.65 -13.49 -11.56
CA LEU A 189 -3.03 -13.62 -11.12
C LEU A 189 -3.52 -12.42 -10.33
N ILE A 190 -2.68 -11.83 -9.47
CA ILE A 190 -3.01 -10.64 -8.68
C ILE A 190 -2.03 -9.49 -8.98
N GLY A 191 -2.55 -8.26 -9.01
CA GLY A 191 -1.81 -7.05 -9.32
C GLY A 191 -2.65 -5.80 -9.03
N GLU A 192 -2.19 -4.63 -9.44
CA GLU A 192 -2.93 -3.37 -9.27
C GLU A 192 -3.95 -3.20 -10.40
N ASP A 193 -5.25 -3.22 -10.03
CA ASP A 193 -6.38 -3.01 -10.95
C ASP A 193 -7.23 -1.82 -10.47
N PRO A 194 -6.81 -0.58 -10.74
CA PRO A 194 -7.57 0.60 -10.34
C PRO A 194 -8.86 0.74 -11.18
N SER A 195 -9.95 1.12 -10.50
CA SER A 195 -11.19 1.47 -11.16
C SER A 195 -11.02 2.72 -12.02
N GLY A 196 -11.40 2.65 -13.32
CA GLY A 196 -11.32 3.76 -14.26
C GLY A 196 -9.91 4.08 -14.76
N ILE A 197 -9.62 5.38 -14.97
CA ILE A 197 -8.30 5.85 -15.42
C ILE A 197 -7.34 5.83 -14.23
N PRO A 198 -6.17 5.15 -14.35
CA PRO A 198 -5.22 5.08 -13.26
C PRO A 198 -4.66 6.46 -12.87
N ASN A 199 -4.54 6.70 -11.57
CA ASN A 199 -3.85 7.88 -11.03
C ASN A 199 -2.35 7.62 -10.81
N ASN A 200 -1.96 6.35 -10.63
CA ASN A 200 -0.57 5.94 -10.41
C ASN A 200 0.14 5.68 -11.74
N LEU A 201 1.44 5.96 -11.76
CA LEU A 201 2.26 5.91 -12.98
C LEU A 201 2.33 4.48 -13.57
N MET A 202 2.64 3.46 -12.78
CA MET A 202 2.85 2.10 -13.30
C MET A 202 1.61 1.48 -13.95
N PRO A 203 0.40 1.51 -13.33
CA PRO A 203 -0.81 1.02 -14.00
C PRO A 203 -1.14 1.81 -15.26
N PHE A 204 -0.82 3.12 -15.31
CA PHE A 204 -1.00 3.92 -16.53
C PHE A 204 -0.07 3.46 -17.65
N ILE A 205 1.23 3.27 -17.34
CA ILE A 205 2.23 2.70 -18.29
C ILE A 205 1.75 1.35 -18.82
N ALA A 206 1.29 0.45 -17.93
CA ALA A 206 0.79 -0.87 -18.33
C ALA A 206 -0.39 -0.80 -19.28
N LYS A 207 -1.36 0.10 -19.04
CA LYS A 207 -2.51 0.32 -19.94
C LYS A 207 -2.11 0.93 -21.29
N VAL A 208 -1.09 1.79 -21.34
CA VAL A 208 -0.53 2.29 -22.60
C VAL A 208 0.16 1.16 -23.36
N ALA A 209 0.96 0.34 -22.67
CA ALA A 209 1.70 -0.77 -23.28
C ALA A 209 0.80 -1.83 -23.93
N VAL A 210 -0.41 -2.05 -23.40
CA VAL A 210 -1.39 -2.97 -24.00
C VAL A 210 -2.40 -2.26 -24.93
N GLY A 211 -2.19 -0.98 -25.26
CA GLY A 211 -3.01 -0.22 -26.21
C GLY A 211 -4.37 0.25 -25.68
N LYS A 212 -4.63 0.16 -24.36
CA LYS A 212 -5.86 0.66 -23.73
C LYS A 212 -5.86 2.19 -23.57
N LEU A 213 -4.69 2.79 -23.51
CA LEU A 213 -4.49 4.24 -23.50
C LEU A 213 -3.51 4.63 -24.61
N PRO A 214 -3.68 5.80 -25.25
CA PRO A 214 -2.89 6.16 -26.43
C PRO A 214 -1.44 6.53 -26.11
N LYS A 215 -1.21 7.21 -24.99
CA LYS A 215 0.12 7.69 -24.56
C LYS A 215 0.13 8.05 -23.07
N LEU A 216 1.32 8.12 -22.50
CA LEU A 216 1.57 8.57 -21.14
C LEU A 216 1.85 10.09 -21.13
N SER A 217 1.32 10.83 -20.17
CA SER A 217 1.75 12.19 -19.86
C SER A 217 2.80 12.15 -18.74
N VAL A 218 4.02 12.62 -19.03
CA VAL A 218 5.12 12.79 -18.06
C VAL A 218 5.05 14.22 -17.53
N PHE A 219 4.68 14.37 -16.25
CA PHE A 219 4.44 15.66 -15.64
C PHE A 219 5.73 16.32 -15.13
N GLY A 220 6.18 17.36 -15.82
CA GLY A 220 7.42 18.09 -15.57
C GLY A 220 8.63 17.41 -16.20
N ASN A 221 9.49 18.25 -16.82
CA ASN A 221 10.78 17.87 -17.41
C ASN A 221 11.88 18.88 -17.04
N ASP A 222 11.63 19.65 -15.99
CA ASP A 222 12.45 20.77 -15.56
C ASP A 222 12.76 20.73 -14.04
N TYR A 223 12.59 19.55 -13.41
CA TYR A 223 13.00 19.33 -12.03
C TYR A 223 14.54 19.33 -11.92
N PRO A 224 15.13 19.71 -10.77
CA PRO A 224 16.58 19.62 -10.53
C PRO A 224 17.01 18.17 -10.28
N THR A 225 16.73 17.29 -11.22
CA THR A 225 17.03 15.84 -11.23
C THR A 225 17.81 15.50 -12.49
N PRO A 226 18.49 14.34 -12.59
CA PRO A 226 19.38 14.03 -13.69
C PRO A 226 18.76 14.11 -15.09
N ASP A 227 17.48 13.75 -15.24
CA ASP A 227 16.73 13.79 -16.51
C ASP A 227 15.59 14.82 -16.53
N GLY A 228 15.49 15.63 -15.48
CA GLY A 228 14.46 16.66 -15.34
C GLY A 228 13.10 16.13 -14.89
N THR A 229 12.91 14.82 -14.72
CA THR A 229 11.64 14.26 -14.25
C THR A 229 11.66 13.92 -12.76
N GLY A 230 10.51 13.77 -12.14
CA GLY A 230 10.40 13.50 -10.70
C GLY A 230 11.01 12.14 -10.33
N VAL A 231 11.69 12.06 -9.18
CA VAL A 231 12.35 10.86 -8.66
C VAL A 231 11.56 10.28 -7.50
N ARG A 232 11.31 8.97 -7.53
CA ARG A 232 10.54 8.24 -6.51
C ARG A 232 11.21 6.93 -6.15
N ASP A 233 11.00 6.49 -4.91
CA ASP A 233 11.33 5.14 -4.46
C ASP A 233 10.20 4.19 -4.87
N TYR A 234 10.45 3.36 -5.88
CA TYR A 234 9.52 2.31 -6.27
C TYR A 234 9.89 1.02 -5.55
N ILE A 235 8.92 0.44 -4.87
CA ILE A 235 9.09 -0.83 -4.14
C ILE A 235 8.19 -1.91 -4.74
N HIS A 236 8.74 -3.12 -4.90
CA HIS A 236 7.93 -4.24 -5.37
C HIS A 236 6.88 -4.62 -4.33
N VAL A 237 5.61 -4.76 -4.77
CA VAL A 237 4.48 -5.05 -3.86
C VAL A 237 4.66 -6.33 -3.05
N VAL A 238 5.37 -7.34 -3.58
CA VAL A 238 5.68 -8.58 -2.84
C VAL A 238 6.71 -8.33 -1.74
N ASP A 239 7.71 -7.48 -1.97
CA ASP A 239 8.66 -7.11 -0.91
C ASP A 239 7.98 -6.27 0.17
N LEU A 240 7.11 -5.36 -0.23
CA LEU A 240 6.27 -4.62 0.69
C LEU A 240 5.38 -5.56 1.53
N ALA A 241 4.77 -6.57 0.90
CA ALA A 241 3.95 -7.59 1.58
C ALA A 241 4.77 -8.38 2.60
N LYS A 242 5.99 -8.79 2.24
CA LYS A 242 6.94 -9.42 3.19
C LYS A 242 7.27 -8.49 4.37
N GLY A 243 7.42 -7.19 4.12
CA GLY A 243 7.60 -6.18 5.16
C GLY A 243 6.44 -6.14 6.16
N HIS A 244 5.20 -6.30 5.69
CA HIS A 244 4.02 -6.40 6.57
C HIS A 244 4.03 -7.67 7.42
N VAL A 245 4.47 -8.81 6.86
CA VAL A 245 4.64 -10.06 7.64
C VAL A 245 5.63 -9.82 8.77
N LYS A 246 6.79 -9.23 8.49
CA LYS A 246 7.80 -8.92 9.49
C LYS A 246 7.33 -7.89 10.53
N ALA A 247 6.59 -6.88 10.11
CA ALA A 247 6.00 -5.91 11.02
C ALA A 247 4.95 -6.56 11.95
N CYS A 248 4.17 -7.53 11.46
CA CYS A 248 3.24 -8.29 12.28
C CYS A 248 3.98 -9.17 13.31
N GLU A 249 5.06 -9.85 12.92
CA GLU A 249 5.93 -10.61 13.84
C GLU A 249 6.50 -9.70 14.94
N TYR A 250 6.93 -8.50 14.58
CA TYR A 250 7.41 -7.50 15.52
C TYR A 250 6.29 -7.03 16.47
N ALA A 251 5.12 -6.68 15.93
CA ALA A 251 4.00 -6.16 16.70
C ALA A 251 3.48 -7.13 17.75
N VAL A 252 3.50 -8.45 17.51
CA VAL A 252 3.01 -9.44 18.49
C VAL A 252 4.01 -9.72 19.61
N SER A 253 5.25 -9.26 19.49
CA SER A 253 6.35 -9.50 20.46
C SER A 253 6.85 -8.25 21.17
N HIS A 254 6.42 -7.07 20.75
CA HIS A 254 6.84 -5.78 21.31
C HIS A 254 5.61 -4.96 21.71
N ALA A 255 5.79 -4.03 22.62
CA ALA A 255 4.77 -3.05 23.00
C ALA A 255 5.25 -1.64 22.67
N GLY A 256 4.32 -0.68 22.60
CA GLY A 256 4.61 0.69 22.23
C GLY A 256 4.35 0.98 20.75
N SER A 257 4.85 2.10 20.27
CA SER A 257 4.66 2.56 18.89
C SER A 257 5.99 2.67 18.15
N GLU A 258 6.07 2.08 16.96
CA GLU A 258 7.23 2.19 16.07
C GLU A 258 6.82 2.68 14.69
N ILE A 259 7.56 3.67 14.17
CA ILE A 259 7.44 4.17 12.81
C ILE A 259 8.58 3.54 11.99
N ILE A 260 8.27 2.95 10.84
CA ILE A 260 9.24 2.26 10.00
C ILE A 260 8.98 2.58 8.53
N ASN A 261 10.01 3.05 7.83
CA ASN A 261 9.95 3.24 6.38
C ASN A 261 10.10 1.91 5.64
N LEU A 262 9.22 1.65 4.67
CA LEU A 262 9.38 0.56 3.73
C LEU A 262 9.61 1.12 2.32
N GLY A 263 10.84 1.06 1.88
CA GLY A 263 11.31 1.48 0.56
C GLY A 263 12.55 0.70 0.17
N THR A 264 13.08 0.96 -1.01
CA THR A 264 14.31 0.32 -1.51
C THR A 264 15.56 1.12 -1.13
N GLY A 265 15.41 2.38 -0.75
CA GLY A 265 16.51 3.32 -0.56
C GLY A 265 17.08 3.88 -1.88
N HIS A 266 16.44 3.57 -3.00
CA HIS A 266 16.84 4.02 -4.32
C HIS A 266 15.76 4.89 -4.97
N GLY A 267 16.17 6.07 -5.44
CA GLY A 267 15.31 6.93 -6.24
C GLY A 267 15.45 6.60 -7.73
N TYR A 268 14.33 6.38 -8.40
CA TYR A 268 14.26 6.23 -9.86
C TYR A 268 13.41 7.35 -10.44
N SER A 269 13.86 7.92 -11.55
CA SER A 269 13.11 8.94 -12.27
C SER A 269 11.89 8.33 -12.99
N VAL A 270 10.95 9.18 -13.41
CA VAL A 270 9.83 8.74 -14.25
C VAL A 270 10.34 8.14 -15.55
N LEU A 271 11.39 8.73 -16.17
CA LEU A 271 11.97 8.20 -17.41
C LEU A 271 12.75 6.92 -17.18
N ASP A 272 13.44 6.73 -16.02
CA ASP A 272 14.06 5.46 -15.66
C ASP A 272 13.03 4.33 -15.66
N LEU A 273 11.88 4.58 -15.06
CA LEU A 273 10.79 3.60 -15.00
C LEU A 273 10.24 3.29 -16.40
N VAL A 274 9.92 4.31 -17.20
CA VAL A 274 9.40 4.15 -18.56
C VAL A 274 10.39 3.40 -19.46
N ASN A 275 11.66 3.82 -19.46
CA ASN A 275 12.69 3.21 -20.29
C ASN A 275 12.99 1.77 -19.87
N THR A 276 12.99 1.48 -18.55
CA THR A 276 13.15 0.12 -18.03
C THR A 276 11.97 -0.74 -18.46
N PHE A 277 10.73 -0.24 -18.35
CA PHE A 277 9.53 -0.97 -18.76
C PHE A 277 9.58 -1.35 -20.26
N ILE A 278 9.92 -0.39 -21.12
CA ILE A 278 10.08 -0.62 -22.57
C ILE A 278 11.16 -1.68 -22.84
N ARG A 279 12.33 -1.53 -22.24
CA ARG A 279 13.47 -2.43 -22.46
C ARG A 279 13.18 -3.85 -22.00
N VAL A 280 12.62 -4.02 -20.81
CA VAL A 280 12.40 -5.35 -20.20
C VAL A 280 11.30 -6.12 -20.88
N ASN A 281 10.24 -5.42 -21.34
CA ASN A 281 9.04 -6.06 -21.89
C ASN A 281 9.02 -6.05 -23.44
N GLY A 282 9.94 -5.32 -24.09
CA GLY A 282 10.01 -5.24 -25.55
C GLY A 282 8.80 -4.57 -26.20
N VAL A 283 8.12 -3.66 -25.49
CA VAL A 283 6.88 -3.03 -25.95
C VAL A 283 7.00 -1.50 -25.91
N PRO A 284 6.41 -0.77 -26.85
CA PRO A 284 6.46 0.68 -26.86
C PRO A 284 5.54 1.26 -25.78
N VAL A 285 5.99 2.33 -25.14
CA VAL A 285 5.20 3.20 -24.27
C VAL A 285 5.35 4.63 -24.78
N PRO A 286 4.54 5.06 -25.75
CA PRO A 286 4.59 6.44 -26.21
C PRO A 286 4.24 7.40 -25.08
N TYR A 287 5.00 8.51 -24.98
CA TYR A 287 4.76 9.53 -23.97
C TYR A 287 4.97 10.94 -24.51
N GLU A 288 4.44 11.91 -23.80
CA GLU A 288 4.69 13.34 -23.99
C GLU A 288 4.93 14.02 -22.68
N PHE A 289 5.66 15.12 -22.68
CA PHE A 289 5.81 15.96 -21.50
C PHE A 289 4.61 16.88 -21.32
N ALA A 290 4.18 17.02 -20.06
CA ALA A 290 3.12 17.92 -19.63
C ALA A 290 3.64 18.83 -18.49
N PRO A 291 3.00 19.98 -18.23
CA PRO A 291 3.37 20.83 -17.10
C PRO A 291 3.38 20.08 -15.77
N ARG A 292 4.19 20.52 -14.80
CA ARG A 292 4.20 19.96 -13.45
C ARG A 292 2.80 19.97 -12.82
N ARG A 293 2.46 18.92 -12.07
CA ARG A 293 1.26 18.91 -11.25
C ARG A 293 1.49 19.74 -9.98
N ALA A 294 0.45 20.41 -9.51
CA ALA A 294 0.52 21.13 -8.25
C ALA A 294 0.81 20.16 -7.09
N GLY A 295 1.80 20.52 -6.26
CA GLY A 295 2.20 19.71 -5.10
C GLY A 295 3.18 18.56 -5.38
N ASP A 296 3.58 18.32 -6.65
CA ASP A 296 4.65 17.37 -6.94
C ASP A 296 6.02 17.91 -6.48
N ILE A 297 6.80 17.03 -5.88
CA ILE A 297 8.16 17.31 -5.40
C ILE A 297 9.20 16.65 -6.31
N ALA A 298 10.42 17.20 -6.33
CA ALA A 298 11.48 16.71 -7.20
C ALA A 298 11.89 15.28 -6.86
N GLU A 299 12.18 15.01 -5.59
CA GLU A 299 12.71 13.72 -5.13
C GLU A 299 12.03 13.25 -3.85
N ASN A 300 11.80 11.93 -3.76
CA ASN A 300 11.24 11.28 -2.59
C ASN A 300 11.66 9.81 -2.59
N TYR A 301 12.59 9.44 -1.68
CA TYR A 301 12.99 8.05 -1.44
C TYR A 301 13.39 7.82 0.01
N ALA A 302 13.32 6.56 0.44
CA ALA A 302 13.46 6.14 1.83
C ALA A 302 14.92 6.00 2.27
N ASP A 303 15.15 6.14 3.58
CA ASP A 303 16.19 5.41 4.28
C ASP A 303 15.53 4.15 4.90
N PRO A 304 15.84 2.92 4.42
CA PRO A 304 15.24 1.69 4.93
C PRO A 304 16.04 1.06 6.08
N SER A 305 17.05 1.73 6.61
CA SER A 305 17.98 1.17 7.61
C SER A 305 17.26 0.65 8.87
N LYS A 306 16.23 1.36 9.33
CA LYS A 306 15.44 0.97 10.49
C LYS A 306 14.63 -0.31 10.24
N ALA A 307 14.09 -0.49 9.05
CA ALA A 307 13.41 -1.73 8.67
C ALA A 307 14.35 -2.93 8.72
N LYS A 308 15.58 -2.77 8.24
CA LYS A 308 16.62 -3.79 8.33
C LYS A 308 16.98 -4.11 9.77
N GLU A 309 17.19 -3.10 10.60
CA GLU A 309 17.58 -3.24 12.01
C GLU A 309 16.49 -3.93 12.84
N LEU A 310 15.24 -3.43 12.77
CA LEU A 310 14.17 -3.88 13.67
C LEU A 310 13.41 -5.11 13.14
N LEU A 311 13.23 -5.19 11.82
CA LEU A 311 12.43 -6.24 11.19
C LEU A 311 13.29 -7.33 10.53
N GLY A 312 14.60 -7.11 10.35
CA GLY A 312 15.46 -7.97 9.54
C GLY A 312 14.99 -8.02 8.08
N TRP A 313 14.38 -6.95 7.59
CA TRP A 313 13.77 -6.89 6.26
C TRP A 313 14.52 -5.91 5.34
N GLU A 314 14.69 -6.33 4.09
CA GLU A 314 15.18 -5.51 2.98
C GLU A 314 14.38 -5.82 1.72
N ALA A 315 14.26 -4.84 0.83
CA ALA A 315 13.68 -5.07 -0.50
C ALA A 315 14.68 -5.89 -1.35
N GLU A 316 14.18 -6.95 -2.00
CA GLU A 316 15.00 -7.91 -2.76
C GLU A 316 14.87 -7.72 -4.28
N ARG A 317 13.71 -7.23 -4.74
CA ARG A 317 13.37 -7.10 -6.16
C ARG A 317 13.77 -5.74 -6.70
N ASN A 318 14.32 -5.75 -7.92
CA ASN A 318 14.75 -4.54 -8.60
C ASN A 318 13.66 -3.98 -9.52
N LEU A 319 13.94 -2.84 -10.17
CA LEU A 319 13.02 -2.14 -11.07
C LEU A 319 12.61 -3.00 -12.28
N GLU A 320 13.50 -3.87 -12.79
CA GLU A 320 13.19 -4.76 -13.90
C GLU A 320 12.13 -5.80 -13.51
N ASP A 321 12.25 -6.37 -12.30
CA ASP A 321 11.26 -7.31 -11.78
C ASP A 321 9.89 -6.64 -11.62
N MET A 322 9.86 -5.42 -11.09
CA MET A 322 8.65 -4.62 -10.95
C MET A 322 7.96 -4.40 -12.30
N CYS A 323 8.73 -4.02 -13.32
CA CYS A 323 8.22 -3.79 -14.68
C CYS A 323 7.71 -5.09 -15.33
N ARG A 324 8.47 -6.19 -15.19
CA ARG A 324 8.13 -7.49 -15.78
C ARG A 324 6.85 -8.06 -15.18
N ASP A 325 6.74 -8.05 -13.87
CA ASP A 325 5.60 -8.64 -13.17
C ASP A 325 4.33 -7.82 -13.36
N THR A 326 4.43 -6.47 -13.37
CA THR A 326 3.30 -5.60 -13.73
C THR A 326 2.80 -5.90 -15.15
N TYR A 327 3.71 -6.01 -16.13
CA TYR A 327 3.29 -6.26 -17.51
C TYR A 327 2.68 -7.64 -17.68
N ARG A 328 3.23 -8.67 -17.03
CA ARG A 328 2.65 -10.02 -17.01
C ARG A 328 1.21 -10.01 -16.48
N PHE A 329 0.97 -9.33 -15.36
CA PHE A 329 -0.39 -9.18 -14.83
C PHE A 329 -1.31 -8.50 -15.84
N GLN A 330 -0.89 -7.37 -16.44
CA GLN A 330 -1.71 -6.62 -17.39
C GLN A 330 -1.99 -7.40 -18.68
N GLN A 331 -1.03 -8.20 -19.17
CA GLN A 331 -1.20 -9.05 -20.35
C GLN A 331 -2.22 -10.18 -20.10
N GLN A 332 -2.11 -10.83 -18.95
CA GLN A 332 -3.04 -11.91 -18.59
C GLN A 332 -4.43 -11.41 -18.20
N ASN A 333 -4.53 -10.14 -17.79
CA ASN A 333 -5.75 -9.51 -17.32
C ASN A 333 -5.96 -8.16 -18.01
N PRO A 334 -6.25 -8.15 -19.31
CA PRO A 334 -6.40 -6.89 -20.05
C PRO A 334 -7.53 -6.02 -19.50
N ASP A 335 -8.57 -6.62 -18.94
CA ASP A 335 -9.73 -5.94 -18.34
C ASP A 335 -9.69 -5.97 -16.78
N GLY A 336 -8.53 -6.27 -16.20
CA GLY A 336 -8.33 -6.37 -14.77
C GLY A 336 -8.98 -7.61 -14.16
N TYR A 337 -9.62 -7.42 -13.01
CA TYR A 337 -10.35 -8.49 -12.33
C TYR A 337 -11.75 -8.77 -12.91
N ARG A 338 -12.17 -8.05 -13.93
CA ARG A 338 -13.44 -8.32 -14.60
C ARG A 338 -13.30 -9.62 -15.39
N THR A 339 -14.02 -10.65 -15.00
CA THR A 339 -14.21 -11.83 -15.82
C THR A 339 -15.15 -11.44 -16.97
N ALA A 340 -14.81 -11.82 -18.19
CA ALA A 340 -15.80 -11.78 -19.27
C ALA A 340 -16.99 -12.66 -18.85
N GLU A 341 -18.17 -12.05 -18.74
CA GLU A 341 -19.43 -12.78 -18.56
C GLU A 341 -19.69 -13.70 -19.75
#